data_7d750ee9eb5e97fbd01ea0d0efdb4d11
#
_entry.id   7d750ee9eb5e97fbd01ea0d0efdb4d11
#
_cell.length_a   1.000
_cell.length_b   1.000
_cell.length_c   1.000
_cell.angle_alpha   90.00
_cell.angle_beta   90.00
_cell.angle_gamma   90.00
#
_symmetry.space_group_name_H-M   'P 1'
#
loop_
_entity.id
_entity.type
_entity.pdbx_description
1 polymer ?
#
loop_
_entity_poly.entity_id
_entity_poly.type
_entity_poly.pdbx_seq_one_letter_code
_entity_poly.pdbx_strand_id
1 'polypeptide(L)'
;MAPETQAELEALYAEWFAAIPRHDNEFFGGVLADDWVYTNIAGEVRGKVEYLDYIKVVPEDAPPNELLAFEVRVFGDIAIAHGDYAVRSAVAGTRDLGSRTRFTAVWIRRDGAWQALAHHGTTIAE
;
A
#
# COMPACT_ATOMS: atom_id res chain seq x y z
N MET A 1 13.64 16.11 5.77
CA MET A 1 14.29 15.86 4.50
C MET A 1 13.91 14.48 3.98
N ALA A 2 14.26 14.21 2.75
CA ALA A 2 13.89 12.97 2.10
C ALA A 2 14.33 11.69 2.83
N PRO A 3 15.56 11.58 3.37
CA PRO A 3 15.96 10.34 4.06
C PRO A 3 15.09 9.99 5.27
N GLU A 4 14.66 10.98 6.03
CA GLU A 4 13.79 10.74 7.19
C GLU A 4 12.40 10.30 6.74
N THR A 5 11.85 10.98 5.74
CA THR A 5 10.53 10.64 5.20
C THR A 5 10.57 9.26 4.54
N GLN A 6 11.66 8.94 3.85
CA GLN A 6 11.79 7.63 3.25
C GLN A 6 11.74 6.53 4.32
N ALA A 7 12.46 6.70 5.43
CA ALA A 7 12.44 5.73 6.52
C ALA A 7 11.06 5.62 7.16
N GLU A 8 10.38 6.76 7.36
CA GLU A 8 9.02 6.77 7.91
C GLU A 8 8.04 6.00 7.02
N LEU A 9 8.08 6.27 5.71
CA LEU A 9 7.16 5.61 4.79
C LEU A 9 7.51 4.14 4.56
N GLU A 10 8.80 3.79 4.57
CA GLU A 10 9.20 2.39 4.52
C GLU A 10 8.61 1.62 5.71
N ALA A 11 8.67 2.20 6.90
CA ALA A 11 8.10 1.59 8.09
C ALA A 11 6.58 1.45 7.97
N LEU A 12 5.90 2.46 7.40
CA LEU A 12 4.46 2.38 7.17
C LEU A 12 4.10 1.28 6.18
N TYR A 13 4.88 1.09 5.12
CA TYR A 13 4.63 0.00 4.19
C TYR A 13 4.86 -1.36 4.82
N ALA A 14 5.88 -1.51 5.65
CA ALA A 14 6.10 -2.76 6.38
C ALA A 14 4.90 -3.07 7.28
N GLU A 15 4.39 -2.06 7.97
CA GLU A 15 3.22 -2.21 8.83
C GLU A 15 1.97 -2.50 8.00
N TRP A 16 1.80 -1.83 6.87
CA TRP A 16 0.69 -2.05 5.94
C TRP A 16 0.66 -3.52 5.49
N PHE A 17 1.80 -4.02 5.01
CA PHE A 17 1.87 -5.40 4.52
C PHE A 17 1.60 -6.41 5.63
N ALA A 18 2.08 -6.15 6.84
CA ALA A 18 1.79 -7.01 7.99
C ALA A 18 0.32 -6.92 8.41
N ALA A 19 -0.29 -5.75 8.25
CA ALA A 19 -1.67 -5.51 8.65
C ALA A 19 -2.69 -6.21 7.75
N ILE A 20 -2.33 -6.49 6.49
CA ILE A 20 -3.26 -7.13 5.55
C ILE A 20 -3.73 -8.50 6.04
N PRO A 21 -2.86 -9.48 6.29
CA PRO A 21 -3.33 -10.79 6.77
C PRO A 21 -3.91 -10.74 8.18
N ARG A 22 -3.53 -9.73 8.98
CA ARG A 22 -4.09 -9.57 10.33
C ARG A 22 -5.47 -8.91 10.31
N HIS A 23 -5.91 -8.39 9.17
CA HIS A 23 -7.16 -7.66 9.00
C HIS A 23 -7.26 -6.48 9.98
N ASP A 24 -6.17 -5.70 10.08
CA ASP A 24 -6.04 -4.62 11.05
C ASP A 24 -6.79 -3.37 10.57
N ASN A 25 -8.09 -3.35 10.80
CA ASN A 25 -8.95 -2.24 10.37
C ASN A 25 -8.61 -0.93 11.06
N GLU A 26 -8.08 -0.99 12.28
CA GLU A 26 -7.69 0.22 13.00
C GLU A 26 -6.52 0.91 12.29
N PHE A 27 -5.51 0.13 11.89
CA PHE A 27 -4.39 0.68 11.16
C PHE A 27 -4.85 1.33 9.86
N PHE A 28 -5.63 0.61 9.05
CA PHE A 28 -6.10 1.13 7.76
C PHE A 28 -7.05 2.30 7.93
N GLY A 29 -7.85 2.30 8.97
CA GLY A 29 -8.75 3.40 9.28
C GLY A 29 -8.01 4.71 9.50
N GLY A 30 -6.81 4.66 10.08
CA GLY A 30 -6.00 5.84 10.32
C GLY A 30 -5.08 6.21 9.18
N VAL A 31 -4.52 5.22 8.47
CA VAL A 31 -3.51 5.49 7.44
C VAL A 31 -4.11 5.86 6.08
N LEU A 32 -5.32 5.37 5.78
CA LEU A 32 -5.98 5.71 4.52
C LEU A 32 -6.81 6.97 4.69
N ALA A 33 -6.60 7.96 3.83
CA ALA A 33 -7.47 9.13 3.80
C ALA A 33 -8.89 8.70 3.41
N ASP A 34 -9.90 9.41 3.89
CA ASP A 34 -11.29 9.04 3.60
C ASP A 34 -11.59 9.05 2.10
N ASP A 35 -10.90 9.90 1.36
CA ASP A 35 -11.03 9.99 -0.10
C ASP A 35 -9.92 9.26 -0.85
N TRP A 36 -9.24 8.32 -0.18
CA TRP A 36 -8.18 7.53 -0.81
C TRP A 36 -8.71 6.78 -2.03
N VAL A 37 -7.90 6.78 -3.09
CA VAL A 37 -8.22 6.11 -4.36
C VAL A 37 -7.17 5.08 -4.66
N TYR A 38 -7.60 3.88 -4.97
CA TYR A 38 -6.73 2.76 -5.31
C TYR A 38 -7.08 2.25 -6.69
N THR A 39 -6.11 2.25 -7.61
CA THR A 39 -6.26 1.64 -8.92
C THR A 39 -5.48 0.32 -8.88
N ASN A 40 -6.17 -0.78 -9.04
CA ASN A 40 -5.54 -2.10 -8.92
C ASN A 40 -4.93 -2.56 -10.26
N ILE A 41 -4.30 -3.74 -10.25
CA ILE A 41 -3.60 -4.25 -11.43
C ILE A 41 -4.53 -4.53 -12.61
N ALA A 42 -5.82 -4.64 -12.37
CA ALA A 42 -6.81 -4.84 -13.44
C ALA A 42 -7.35 -3.51 -13.97
N GLY A 43 -6.86 -2.38 -13.45
CA GLY A 43 -7.34 -1.06 -13.86
C GLY A 43 -8.65 -0.65 -13.20
N GLU A 44 -9.08 -1.39 -12.17
CA GLU A 44 -10.31 -1.04 -11.45
C GLU A 44 -10.01 -0.02 -10.37
N VAL A 45 -10.91 0.95 -10.20
CA VAL A 45 -10.75 2.01 -9.21
C VAL A 45 -11.58 1.66 -7.98
N ARG A 46 -10.94 1.70 -6.82
CA ARG A 46 -11.56 1.34 -5.54
C ARG A 46 -11.31 2.41 -4.51
N GLY A 47 -12.23 2.55 -3.56
CA GLY A 47 -12.07 3.46 -2.44
C GLY A 47 -11.70 2.72 -1.17
N LYS A 48 -11.64 3.47 -0.07
CA LYS A 48 -11.25 2.97 1.24
C LYS A 48 -12.14 1.81 1.71
N VAL A 49 -13.46 1.96 1.61
CA VAL A 49 -14.40 0.94 2.06
C VAL A 49 -14.22 -0.36 1.29
N GLU A 50 -14.09 -0.25 -0.02
CA GLU A 50 -13.92 -1.41 -0.90
C GLU A 50 -12.61 -2.14 -0.61
N TYR A 51 -11.54 -1.40 -0.31
CA TYR A 51 -10.27 -2.00 0.02
C TYR A 51 -10.34 -2.75 1.36
N LEU A 52 -11.01 -2.17 2.34
CA LEU A 52 -11.22 -2.83 3.63
C LEU A 52 -12.01 -4.12 3.48
N ASP A 53 -13.02 -4.11 2.60
CA ASP A 53 -13.79 -5.33 2.31
C ASP A 53 -12.92 -6.40 1.65
N TYR A 54 -12.04 -6.00 0.74
CA TYR A 54 -11.08 -6.91 0.11
C TYR A 54 -10.16 -7.57 1.16
N ILE A 55 -9.63 -6.76 2.06
CA ILE A 55 -8.70 -7.25 3.07
C ILE A 55 -9.32 -8.31 3.97
N LYS A 56 -10.60 -8.18 4.28
CA LYS A 56 -11.31 -9.11 5.18
C LYS A 56 -11.24 -10.57 4.71
N VAL A 57 -11.08 -10.79 3.42
CA VAL A 57 -11.09 -12.15 2.86
C VAL A 57 -9.69 -12.62 2.44
N VAL A 58 -8.65 -11.88 2.78
CA VAL A 58 -7.27 -12.35 2.62
C VAL A 58 -7.00 -13.39 3.71
N PRO A 59 -6.35 -14.53 3.39
CA PRO A 59 -6.07 -15.55 4.40
C PRO A 59 -5.22 -15.01 5.55
N GLU A 60 -5.61 -15.31 6.78
CA GLU A 60 -4.93 -14.82 7.97
C GLU A 60 -3.54 -15.39 8.16
N ASP A 61 -3.29 -16.56 7.59
CA ASP A 61 -1.98 -17.21 7.67
C ASP A 61 -1.04 -16.84 6.52
N ALA A 62 -1.47 -15.93 5.64
CA ALA A 62 -0.63 -15.49 4.53
C ALA A 62 0.57 -14.70 5.06
N PRO A 63 1.77 -14.91 4.51
CA PRO A 63 2.91 -14.07 4.89
C PRO A 63 2.74 -12.65 4.33
N PRO A 64 3.33 -11.64 4.97
CA PRO A 64 3.25 -10.27 4.45
C PRO A 64 3.88 -10.15 3.07
N ASN A 65 3.34 -9.25 2.24
CA ASN A 65 4.02 -8.85 1.02
C ASN A 65 5.40 -8.28 1.39
N GLU A 66 6.33 -8.37 0.47
CA GLU A 66 7.72 -7.95 0.73
C GLU A 66 8.09 -6.77 -0.15
N LEU A 67 8.47 -5.65 0.48
CA LEU A 67 8.96 -4.48 -0.24
C LEU A 67 10.36 -4.77 -0.77
N LEU A 68 10.56 -4.62 -2.08
CA LEU A 68 11.82 -4.95 -2.75
C LEU A 68 12.61 -3.72 -3.14
N ALA A 69 11.94 -2.68 -3.63
CA ALA A 69 12.57 -1.41 -4.00
C ALA A 69 11.65 -0.30 -3.55
N PHE A 70 12.22 0.83 -3.10
CA PHE A 70 11.40 1.91 -2.57
C PHE A 70 12.14 3.23 -2.66
N GLU A 71 11.46 4.24 -3.18
CA GLU A 71 12.01 5.56 -3.34
C GLU A 71 10.94 6.61 -3.09
N VAL A 72 11.28 7.69 -2.40
CA VAL A 72 10.35 8.75 -2.04
C VAL A 72 10.89 10.09 -2.48
N ARG A 73 10.02 10.92 -3.05
CA ARG A 73 10.30 12.32 -3.33
C ARG A 73 9.33 13.17 -2.52
N VAL A 74 9.84 14.21 -1.86
CA VAL A 74 9.05 15.03 -0.94
C VAL A 74 8.84 16.43 -1.50
N PHE A 75 7.60 16.89 -1.47
CA PHE A 75 7.21 18.20 -1.95
C PHE A 75 6.32 18.85 -0.88
N GLY A 76 6.95 19.50 0.13
CA GLY A 76 6.20 20.07 1.24
C GLY A 76 5.49 18.98 2.03
N ASP A 77 4.17 19.07 2.11
CA ASP A 77 3.35 18.09 2.82
C ASP A 77 2.94 16.90 1.95
N ILE A 78 3.44 16.84 0.72
CA ILE A 78 3.14 15.75 -0.19
C ILE A 78 4.39 14.92 -0.41
N ALA A 79 4.23 13.60 -0.43
CA ALA A 79 5.30 12.69 -0.80
C ALA A 79 4.80 11.77 -1.91
N ILE A 80 5.66 11.54 -2.89
CA ILE A 80 5.38 10.59 -3.96
C ILE A 80 6.31 9.40 -3.74
N ALA A 81 5.70 8.23 -3.53
CA ALA A 81 6.44 7.00 -3.29
C ALA A 81 6.30 6.09 -4.49
N HIS A 82 7.38 5.43 -4.89
CA HIS A 82 7.31 4.40 -5.91
C HIS A 82 8.29 3.29 -5.60
N GLY A 83 7.94 2.10 -6.02
CA GLY A 83 8.76 0.93 -5.73
C GLY A 83 8.11 -0.34 -6.24
N ASP A 84 8.66 -1.46 -5.80
CA ASP A 84 8.18 -2.79 -6.16
C ASP A 84 7.99 -3.62 -4.90
N TYR A 85 7.01 -4.53 -4.94
CA TYR A 85 6.90 -5.51 -3.87
C TYR A 85 6.52 -6.89 -4.43
N ALA A 86 6.90 -7.92 -3.71
CA ALA A 86 6.52 -9.29 -4.03
C ALA A 86 5.18 -9.61 -3.37
N VAL A 87 4.26 -10.19 -4.13
CA VAL A 87 2.92 -10.52 -3.65
C VAL A 87 2.97 -11.84 -2.90
N ARG A 88 2.57 -11.81 -1.62
CA ARG A 88 2.49 -13.01 -0.76
C ARG A 88 1.14 -13.12 -0.09
N SER A 89 0.42 -12.00 0.03
CA SER A 89 -0.92 -11.93 0.64
C SER A 89 -1.90 -11.42 -0.38
N ALA A 90 -2.87 -12.24 -0.76
CA ALA A 90 -3.89 -11.83 -1.71
C ALA A 90 -5.09 -12.75 -1.59
N VAL A 91 -6.23 -12.28 -2.06
CA VAL A 91 -7.42 -13.12 -2.22
C VAL A 91 -7.18 -14.06 -3.38
N ALA A 92 -7.48 -15.35 -3.21
CA ALA A 92 -7.26 -16.35 -4.23
C ALA A 92 -7.90 -15.95 -5.56
N GLY A 93 -7.13 -16.04 -6.64
CA GLY A 93 -7.60 -15.71 -7.98
C GLY A 93 -7.50 -14.24 -8.36
N THR A 94 -7.15 -13.35 -7.42
CA THR A 94 -7.02 -11.92 -7.73
C THR A 94 -5.60 -11.50 -8.10
N ARG A 95 -4.62 -12.18 -7.58
CA ARG A 95 -3.20 -11.87 -7.79
C ARG A 95 -2.41 -13.18 -7.83
N ASP A 96 -1.34 -13.20 -8.59
CA ASP A 96 -0.43 -14.36 -8.63
C ASP A 96 0.56 -14.24 -7.49
N LEU A 97 0.57 -15.22 -6.58
CA LEU A 97 1.53 -15.25 -5.49
C LEU A 97 2.94 -15.42 -6.06
N GLY A 98 3.88 -14.64 -5.55
CA GLY A 98 5.24 -14.62 -6.06
C GLY A 98 5.48 -13.64 -7.18
N SER A 99 4.41 -13.10 -7.78
CA SER A 99 4.56 -12.04 -8.79
C SER A 99 5.03 -10.75 -8.12
N ARG A 100 5.57 -9.84 -8.93
CA ARG A 100 5.99 -8.53 -8.42
C ARG A 100 5.07 -7.44 -8.95
N THR A 101 4.76 -6.50 -8.08
CA THR A 101 3.93 -5.34 -8.42
C THR A 101 4.78 -4.09 -8.30
N ARG A 102 4.73 -3.24 -9.33
CA ARG A 102 5.32 -1.91 -9.29
C ARG A 102 4.22 -0.92 -8.97
N PHE A 103 4.51 0.04 -8.09
CA PHE A 103 3.47 0.97 -7.67
C PHE A 103 3.98 2.40 -7.63
N THR A 104 3.02 3.32 -7.75
CA THR A 104 3.21 4.74 -7.47
C THR A 104 2.11 5.14 -6.51
N ALA A 105 2.47 5.86 -5.46
CA ALA A 105 1.52 6.27 -4.43
C ALA A 105 1.76 7.72 -4.04
N VAL A 106 0.69 8.39 -3.64
CA VAL A 106 0.75 9.77 -3.15
C VAL A 106 0.35 9.78 -1.69
N TRP A 107 1.18 10.40 -0.87
CA TRP A 107 0.97 10.55 0.57
C TRP A 107 0.88 12.02 0.93
N ILE A 108 0.09 12.34 1.93
CA ILE A 108 -0.01 13.70 2.45
C ILE A 108 0.25 13.70 3.95
N ARG A 109 0.93 14.73 4.44
CA ARG A 109 1.13 14.90 5.88
C ARG A 109 0.05 15.85 6.39
N ARG A 110 -0.74 15.36 7.35
CA ARG A 110 -1.79 16.13 8.03
C ARG A 110 -1.63 15.91 9.51
N ASP A 111 -1.63 17.01 10.28
CA ASP A 111 -1.52 16.94 11.74
C ASP A 111 -0.32 16.10 12.19
N GLY A 112 0.79 16.23 11.49
CA GLY A 112 2.03 15.54 11.82
C GLY A 112 2.10 14.08 11.40
N ALA A 113 1.07 13.54 10.76
CA ALA A 113 1.03 12.13 10.35
C ALA A 113 0.83 11.98 8.85
N TRP A 114 1.48 10.98 8.27
CA TRP A 114 1.31 10.66 6.86
C TRP A 114 0.04 9.86 6.64
N GLN A 115 -0.74 10.26 5.64
CA GLN A 115 -1.92 9.52 5.17
C GLN A 115 -1.80 9.23 3.69
N ALA A 116 -2.24 8.03 3.28
CA ALA A 116 -2.25 7.66 1.87
C ALA A 116 -3.43 8.33 1.17
N LEU A 117 -3.16 8.99 0.04
CA LEU A 117 -4.18 9.62 -0.80
C LEU A 117 -4.51 8.81 -2.04
N ALA A 118 -3.50 8.20 -2.66
CA ALA A 118 -3.70 7.48 -3.91
C ALA A 118 -2.65 6.39 -4.07
N HIS A 119 -3.04 5.32 -4.72
CA HIS A 119 -2.15 4.20 -5.00
C HIS A 119 -2.52 3.59 -6.34
N HIS A 120 -1.50 3.29 -7.15
CA HIS A 120 -1.70 2.60 -8.41
C HIS A 120 -0.62 1.54 -8.55
N GLY A 121 -1.04 0.30 -8.75
CA GLY A 121 -0.11 -0.81 -8.91
C GLY A 121 -0.29 -1.50 -10.26
N THR A 122 0.81 -2.04 -10.77
CA THR A 122 0.78 -2.83 -12.00
C THR A 122 1.72 -4.02 -11.84
N THR A 123 1.37 -5.14 -12.43
CA THR A 123 2.20 -6.33 -12.39
C THR A 123 3.40 -6.15 -13.31
N ILE A 124 4.59 -6.49 -12.82
CA ILE A 124 5.80 -6.43 -13.64
C ILE A 124 5.83 -7.67 -14.53
N ALA A 125 5.92 -7.47 -15.83
CA ALA A 125 6.06 -8.57 -16.78
C ALA A 125 7.47 -9.16 -16.66
N GLU A 126 7.55 -10.46 -16.61
CA GLU A 126 8.84 -11.17 -16.46
C GLU A 126 9.19 -12.02 -17.65
#